data_41aeb23beedd4833dbcd8498d423ce06
#
_entry.id   41aeb23beedd4833dbcd8498d423ce06
#
_cell.length_a   1.000
_cell.length_b   1.000
_cell.length_c   1.000
_cell.angle_alpha   90.00
_cell.angle_beta   90.00
_cell.angle_gamma   90.00
#
_symmetry.space_group_name_H-M   'P 1'
#
loop_
_entity.id
_entity.type
_entity.pdbx_description
1 polymer ?
#
loop_
_entity_poly.entity_id
_entity_poly.type
_entity_poly.pdbx_seq_one_letter_code
_entity_poly.pdbx_strand_id
1 'polypeptide(L)'
;FFGVCPDGRVIGHVVGREAPEAANLADKVDTLEASGVFLDLQSLRQKGTSSRQMLLDALRRIHAKGWVSSQKMGKDGVATPYNARNGGGYTLEAELGISPNGYAEPDYLGWEVKQYGVRDFVKYLAKSPVTLMTPEPTGGVYRDDGVEAFLRRYGYPDKSGKEGRINFGGVYASGRDFHTDTGLKLVLEGFDPDKGKITDVDGQIALIDKADVIAASWGFKGVIGHWNRKHAKAVYVPSLMRAPPPEYSYGSRVELCEGTDVLLLLQALASGAVYYDPGIKMENADTPVPVTKRRSQFRVKHNDLHGLYQASESEHLT
;
A
#
# COMPACT_ATOMS: atom_id res chain seq x y z
N PHE A 1 12.54 25.76 -4.96
CA PHE A 1 12.16 25.76 -3.54
C PHE A 1 13.16 24.96 -2.74
N PHE A 2 13.48 25.42 -1.55
CA PHE A 2 14.31 24.67 -0.60
C PHE A 2 13.57 24.57 0.72
N GLY A 3 13.51 23.36 1.27
CA GLY A 3 13.00 23.08 2.60
C GLY A 3 14.15 22.66 3.52
N VAL A 4 14.31 23.31 4.67
CA VAL A 4 15.25 22.89 5.69
C VAL A 4 14.51 22.07 6.73
N CYS A 5 14.91 20.79 6.89
CA CYS A 5 14.34 19.91 7.90
C CYS A 5 14.92 20.19 9.30
N PRO A 6 14.21 19.84 10.38
CA PRO A 6 14.71 20.04 11.75
C PRO A 6 16.04 19.31 12.02
N ASP A 7 16.34 18.24 11.30
CA ASP A 7 17.60 17.47 11.37
C ASP A 7 18.73 18.03 10.51
N GLY A 8 18.54 19.22 9.90
CA GLY A 8 19.51 19.91 9.07
C GLY A 8 19.57 19.45 7.61
N ARG A 9 18.77 18.46 7.19
CA ARG A 9 18.68 18.10 5.77
C ARG A 9 18.02 19.21 4.97
N VAL A 10 18.47 19.40 3.74
CA VAL A 10 17.87 20.34 2.78
C VAL A 10 17.21 19.54 1.67
N ILE A 11 15.91 19.80 1.46
CA ILE A 11 15.13 19.21 0.37
C ILE A 11 14.91 20.28 -0.69
N GLY A 12 15.29 19.97 -1.94
CA GLY A 12 15.05 20.82 -3.10
C GLY A 12 13.84 20.36 -3.90
N HIS A 13 13.01 21.31 -4.35
CA HIS A 13 11.93 21.07 -5.29
C HIS A 13 12.02 22.06 -6.44
N VAL A 14 12.01 21.58 -7.68
CA VAL A 14 12.08 22.40 -8.89
C VAL A 14 10.76 22.29 -9.64
N VAL A 15 10.18 23.42 -9.99
CA VAL A 15 8.97 23.50 -10.82
C VAL A 15 9.27 24.23 -12.11
N GLY A 16 8.64 23.86 -13.20
CA GLY A 16 8.73 24.57 -14.47
C GLY A 16 8.06 25.94 -14.40
N ARG A 17 8.49 26.87 -15.25
CA ARG A 17 7.95 28.23 -15.33
C ARG A 17 6.42 28.26 -15.54
N GLU A 18 5.90 27.30 -16.30
CA GLU A 18 4.49 27.21 -16.66
C GLU A 18 3.65 26.45 -15.61
N ALA A 19 4.28 26.00 -14.51
CA ALA A 19 3.55 25.30 -13.46
C ALA A 19 2.63 26.27 -12.69
N PRO A 20 1.41 25.83 -12.28
CA PRO A 20 0.48 26.67 -11.52
C PRO A 20 1.09 27.23 -10.24
N GLU A 21 1.98 26.47 -9.59
CA GLU A 21 2.71 26.88 -8.39
C GLU A 21 3.66 28.04 -8.66
N ALA A 22 4.33 28.05 -9.82
CA ALA A 22 5.22 29.14 -10.23
C ALA A 22 4.44 30.42 -10.48
N ALA A 23 3.31 30.34 -11.19
CA ALA A 23 2.43 31.48 -11.43
C ALA A 23 1.86 32.06 -10.12
N ASN A 24 1.37 31.21 -9.21
CA ASN A 24 0.83 31.59 -7.92
C ASN A 24 1.86 32.28 -7.00
N LEU A 25 3.14 31.88 -7.13
CA LEU A 25 4.23 32.49 -6.37
C LEU A 25 4.66 33.83 -7.00
N ALA A 26 4.68 33.93 -8.31
CA ALA A 26 5.06 35.17 -9.02
C ALA A 26 4.20 36.35 -8.60
N ASP A 27 2.89 36.13 -8.41
CA ASP A 27 1.94 37.16 -7.96
C ASP A 27 2.15 37.61 -6.51
N LYS A 28 2.92 36.85 -5.72
CA LYS A 28 3.11 37.11 -4.27
C LYS A 28 4.55 37.46 -3.91
N VAL A 29 5.46 37.43 -4.85
CA VAL A 29 6.92 37.63 -4.64
C VAL A 29 7.20 38.91 -3.85
N ASP A 30 6.54 40.02 -4.18
CA ASP A 30 6.74 41.33 -3.56
C ASP A 30 6.21 41.40 -2.10
N THR A 31 5.47 40.41 -1.66
CA THR A 31 4.91 40.33 -0.30
C THR A 31 5.72 39.42 0.63
N LEU A 32 6.76 38.76 0.11
CA LEU A 32 7.56 37.80 0.86
C LEU A 32 8.76 38.46 1.52
N GLU A 33 9.08 38.03 2.73
CA GLU A 33 10.33 38.42 3.40
C GLU A 33 11.53 37.81 2.71
N ALA A 34 12.58 38.61 2.52
CA ALA A 34 13.83 38.17 1.91
C ALA A 34 14.88 37.90 2.98
N SER A 35 15.56 36.75 2.88
CA SER A 35 16.76 36.41 3.64
C SER A 35 17.92 36.20 2.67
N GLY A 36 18.69 37.24 2.45
CA GLY A 36 19.71 37.28 1.39
C GLY A 36 19.08 37.16 0.02
N VAL A 37 19.42 36.11 -0.74
CA VAL A 37 18.86 35.80 -2.08
C VAL A 37 17.63 34.88 -2.03
N PHE A 38 17.22 34.47 -0.86
CA PHE A 38 16.09 33.57 -0.66
C PHE A 38 14.86 34.32 -0.18
N LEU A 39 13.69 33.91 -0.67
CA LEU A 39 12.40 34.38 -0.17
C LEU A 39 11.83 33.39 0.83
N ASP A 40 11.38 33.88 1.99
CA ASP A 40 10.75 33.06 3.01
C ASP A 40 9.29 32.78 2.62
N LEU A 41 9.01 31.50 2.33
CA LEU A 41 7.67 31.04 1.98
C LEU A 41 6.81 30.70 3.20
N GLN A 42 7.33 30.79 4.44
CA GLN A 42 6.55 30.45 5.64
C GLN A 42 5.36 31.39 5.85
N SER A 43 5.52 32.65 5.40
CA SER A 43 4.42 33.64 5.43
C SER A 43 3.26 33.28 4.49
N LEU A 44 3.51 32.49 3.43
CA LEU A 44 2.49 31.96 2.53
C LEU A 44 1.75 30.76 3.12
N ARG A 45 2.24 30.19 4.23
CA ARG A 45 1.43 29.25 4.99
C ARG A 45 0.18 29.97 5.46
N GLN A 46 -0.82 30.02 4.59
CA GLN A 46 -2.16 30.32 5.04
C GLN A 46 -2.43 29.45 6.26
N LYS A 47 -3.11 29.99 7.27
CA LYS A 47 -3.81 29.22 8.30
C LYS A 47 -4.94 28.41 7.63
N GLY A 48 -4.60 27.65 6.57
CA GLY A 48 -5.47 26.72 5.92
C GLY A 48 -5.60 25.48 6.80
N THR A 49 -6.75 24.91 6.79
CA THR A 49 -7.03 23.62 7.41
C THR A 49 -5.96 22.61 6.96
N SER A 50 -5.25 21.99 7.91
CA SER A 50 -4.18 21.04 7.57
C SER A 50 -4.73 19.87 6.74
N SER A 51 -3.89 19.25 5.90
CA SER A 51 -4.30 18.05 5.13
C SER A 51 -4.88 16.95 6.03
N ARG A 52 -4.35 16.83 7.26
CA ARG A 52 -4.89 15.95 8.31
C ARG A 52 -6.32 16.35 8.68
N GLN A 53 -6.57 17.62 8.96
CA GLN A 53 -7.91 18.08 9.33
C GLN A 53 -8.91 17.92 8.18
N MET A 54 -8.49 18.22 6.95
CA MET A 54 -9.33 18.03 5.75
C MET A 54 -9.69 16.56 5.53
N LEU A 55 -8.73 15.64 5.74
CA LEU A 55 -8.96 14.21 5.70
C LEU A 55 -9.97 13.77 6.77
N LEU A 56 -9.76 14.19 8.02
CA LEU A 56 -10.66 13.85 9.14
C LEU A 56 -12.08 14.38 8.90
N ASP A 57 -12.23 15.60 8.39
CA ASP A 57 -13.53 16.17 8.06
C ASP A 57 -14.22 15.42 6.91
N ALA A 58 -13.46 14.94 5.92
CA ALA A 58 -13.99 14.08 4.88
C ALA A 58 -14.46 12.72 5.44
N LEU A 59 -13.65 12.09 6.30
CA LEU A 59 -14.00 10.83 6.94
C LEU A 59 -15.20 10.96 7.89
N ARG A 60 -15.35 12.09 8.62
CA ARG A 60 -16.54 12.40 9.43
C ARG A 60 -17.80 12.43 8.59
N ARG A 61 -17.75 13.10 7.43
CA ARG A 61 -18.89 13.13 6.49
C ARG A 61 -19.26 11.75 5.97
N ILE A 62 -18.25 10.90 5.68
CA ILE A 62 -18.48 9.54 5.21
C ILE A 62 -19.06 8.67 6.34
N HIS A 63 -18.51 8.76 7.56
CA HIS A 63 -19.03 8.06 8.74
C HIS A 63 -20.50 8.42 9.01
N ALA A 64 -20.84 9.71 8.93
CA ALA A 64 -22.21 10.20 9.17
C ALA A 64 -23.26 9.69 8.15
N LYS A 65 -22.83 9.23 6.96
CA LYS A 65 -23.74 8.61 5.97
C LYS A 65 -24.27 7.24 6.43
N GLY A 66 -23.63 6.59 7.39
CA GLY A 66 -23.98 5.25 7.83
C GLY A 66 -23.66 4.19 6.77
N TRP A 67 -24.69 3.58 6.19
CA TRP A 67 -24.51 2.56 5.14
C TRP A 67 -24.47 3.19 3.74
N VAL A 68 -23.42 2.90 3.00
CA VAL A 68 -23.16 3.39 1.65
C VAL A 68 -23.15 2.20 0.69
N SER A 69 -23.88 2.31 -0.42
CA SER A 69 -23.88 1.28 -1.46
C SER A 69 -22.49 1.08 -2.06
N SER A 70 -22.14 -0.18 -2.29
CA SER A 70 -20.82 -0.53 -2.86
C SER A 70 -20.65 0.06 -4.24
N GLN A 71 -19.61 0.85 -4.42
CA GLN A 71 -19.32 1.59 -5.63
C GLN A 71 -17.83 1.72 -5.91
N LYS A 72 -17.49 2.08 -7.14
CA LYS A 72 -16.14 2.37 -7.59
C LYS A 72 -16.15 3.60 -8.49
N MET A 73 -15.22 4.52 -8.26
CA MET A 73 -15.02 5.69 -9.11
C MET A 73 -14.46 5.27 -10.47
N GLY A 74 -15.07 5.73 -11.55
CA GLY A 74 -14.55 5.60 -12.90
C GLY A 74 -13.45 6.62 -13.19
N LYS A 75 -12.74 6.44 -14.31
CA LYS A 75 -11.74 7.42 -14.79
C LYS A 75 -12.38 8.76 -15.23
N ASP A 76 -13.64 8.72 -15.52
CA ASP A 76 -14.50 9.88 -15.88
C ASP A 76 -15.02 10.64 -14.66
N GLY A 77 -14.65 10.22 -13.45
CA GLY A 77 -15.13 10.82 -12.19
C GLY A 77 -16.56 10.40 -11.81
N VAL A 78 -17.15 9.42 -12.51
CA VAL A 78 -18.49 8.91 -12.20
C VAL A 78 -18.40 7.61 -11.39
N ALA A 79 -19.06 7.58 -10.24
CA ALA A 79 -19.14 6.37 -9.43
C ALA A 79 -20.16 5.38 -9.99
N THR A 80 -19.79 4.11 -10.08
CA THR A 80 -20.64 3.02 -10.56
C THR A 80 -20.75 1.90 -9.54
N PRO A 81 -21.88 1.14 -9.49
CA PRO A 81 -22.04 0.01 -8.58
C PRO A 81 -20.92 -1.03 -8.74
N TYR A 82 -20.45 -1.57 -7.62
CA TYR A 82 -19.34 -2.50 -7.62
C TYR A 82 -19.57 -3.67 -6.65
N ASN A 83 -19.56 -4.92 -7.16
CA ASN A 83 -19.98 -6.11 -6.40
C ASN A 83 -18.86 -7.09 -6.04
N ALA A 84 -17.58 -6.72 -6.20
CA ALA A 84 -16.47 -7.61 -5.85
C ALA A 84 -16.06 -7.48 -4.37
N ARG A 85 -15.32 -8.49 -3.87
CA ARG A 85 -14.93 -8.61 -2.45
C ARG A 85 -14.09 -7.44 -1.90
N ASN A 86 -13.41 -6.71 -2.77
CA ASN A 86 -12.62 -5.52 -2.43
C ASN A 86 -13.42 -4.21 -2.53
N GLY A 87 -14.76 -4.28 -2.57
CA GLY A 87 -15.64 -3.12 -2.70
C GLY A 87 -15.48 -2.09 -1.58
N GLY A 88 -15.10 -2.51 -0.35
CA GLY A 88 -14.96 -1.58 0.77
C GLY A 88 -13.90 -0.49 0.55
N GLY A 89 -12.74 -0.85 -0.01
CA GLY A 89 -11.70 0.10 -0.37
C GLY A 89 -12.17 1.04 -1.50
N TYR A 90 -12.67 0.47 -2.59
CA TYR A 90 -13.16 1.27 -3.72
C TYR A 90 -14.33 2.19 -3.37
N THR A 91 -15.21 1.76 -2.45
CA THR A 91 -16.31 2.61 -1.99
C THR A 91 -15.78 3.78 -1.15
N LEU A 92 -14.79 3.55 -0.27
CA LEU A 92 -14.14 4.61 0.50
C LEU A 92 -13.42 5.61 -0.42
N GLU A 93 -12.66 5.11 -1.39
CA GLU A 93 -12.00 5.93 -2.40
C GLU A 93 -13.01 6.77 -3.19
N ALA A 94 -14.12 6.18 -3.64
CA ALA A 94 -15.17 6.88 -4.36
C ALA A 94 -15.84 7.97 -3.50
N GLU A 95 -16.09 7.70 -2.22
CA GLU A 95 -16.64 8.67 -1.26
C GLU A 95 -15.68 9.85 -0.98
N LEU A 96 -14.37 9.61 -1.09
CA LEU A 96 -13.33 10.65 -1.02
C LEU A 96 -13.10 11.37 -2.35
N GLY A 97 -13.77 10.97 -3.42
CA GLY A 97 -13.59 11.53 -4.77
C GLY A 97 -12.29 11.09 -5.45
N ILE A 98 -11.70 9.97 -5.00
CA ILE A 98 -10.45 9.43 -5.55
C ILE A 98 -10.76 8.60 -6.79
N SER A 99 -10.23 9.01 -7.94
CA SER A 99 -10.26 8.19 -9.16
C SER A 99 -9.08 7.22 -9.17
N PRO A 100 -9.31 5.92 -9.44
CA PRO A 100 -8.23 4.96 -9.54
C PRO A 100 -7.22 5.38 -10.58
N ASN A 101 -5.98 5.57 -10.16
CA ASN A 101 -4.85 5.83 -11.03
C ASN A 101 -3.77 4.76 -10.81
N GLY A 102 -2.88 4.57 -11.78
CA GLY A 102 -1.78 3.60 -11.72
C GLY A 102 -0.50 4.17 -11.09
N TYR A 103 -0.55 5.37 -10.50
CA TYR A 103 0.61 6.05 -9.96
C TYR A 103 0.88 5.63 -8.51
N ALA A 104 2.16 5.59 -8.15
CA ALA A 104 2.59 5.30 -6.78
C ALA A 104 2.61 6.57 -5.91
N GLU A 105 1.50 7.31 -5.91
CA GLU A 105 1.31 8.52 -5.11
C GLU A 105 0.24 8.28 -4.03
N PRO A 106 0.28 9.02 -2.91
CA PRO A 106 -0.75 8.93 -1.88
C PRO A 106 -2.15 9.28 -2.42
N ASP A 107 -3.16 8.60 -1.93
CA ASP A 107 -4.51 8.62 -2.48
C ASP A 107 -5.26 9.96 -2.24
N TYR A 108 -5.06 10.60 -1.07
CA TYR A 108 -5.84 11.78 -0.66
C TYR A 108 -5.00 12.77 0.13
N LEU A 109 -4.73 13.95 -0.43
CA LEU A 109 -4.02 15.07 0.23
C LEU A 109 -2.68 14.68 0.89
N GLY A 110 -1.95 13.75 0.25
CA GLY A 110 -0.69 13.22 0.77
C GLY A 110 -0.85 12.07 1.78
N TRP A 111 -2.04 11.53 1.95
CA TRP A 111 -2.34 10.36 2.77
C TRP A 111 -2.68 9.16 1.92
N GLU A 112 -2.06 8.02 2.19
CA GLU A 112 -2.50 6.71 1.68
C GLU A 112 -3.73 6.28 2.46
N VAL A 113 -4.80 5.91 1.77
CA VAL A 113 -6.07 5.52 2.38
C VAL A 113 -6.23 4.00 2.33
N LYS A 114 -6.30 3.36 3.47
CA LYS A 114 -6.49 1.92 3.59
C LYS A 114 -7.76 1.59 4.35
N GLN A 115 -8.63 0.81 3.73
CA GLN A 115 -9.80 0.26 4.40
C GLN A 115 -9.50 -1.15 4.92
N TYR A 116 -10.01 -1.50 6.10
CA TYR A 116 -10.01 -2.87 6.61
C TYR A 116 -11.36 -3.25 7.21
N GLY A 117 -11.78 -4.51 7.00
CA GLY A 117 -13.03 -5.03 7.54
C GLY A 117 -12.90 -5.39 9.02
N VAL A 118 -13.86 -4.97 9.85
CA VAL A 118 -13.96 -5.33 11.27
C VAL A 118 -15.20 -6.17 11.56
N ARG A 119 -15.21 -6.86 12.70
CA ARG A 119 -16.36 -7.65 13.15
C ARG A 119 -17.47 -6.76 13.69
N ASP A 120 -17.10 -5.72 14.42
CA ASP A 120 -18.00 -4.75 15.04
C ASP A 120 -17.25 -3.43 15.29
N PHE A 121 -17.98 -2.35 15.56
CA PHE A 121 -17.44 -1.04 15.93
C PHE A 121 -17.31 -0.84 17.47
N VAL A 122 -17.34 -1.91 18.24
CA VAL A 122 -17.06 -1.88 19.68
C VAL A 122 -15.61 -2.27 19.92
N LYS A 123 -15.20 -3.43 19.45
CA LYS A 123 -13.84 -3.98 19.63
C LYS A 123 -12.90 -3.63 18.48
N TYR A 124 -13.41 -3.28 17.31
CA TYR A 124 -12.63 -2.97 16.11
C TYR A 124 -11.64 -4.06 15.67
N LEU A 125 -11.96 -5.33 15.97
CA LEU A 125 -11.09 -6.44 15.59
C LEU A 125 -11.14 -6.69 14.09
N ALA A 126 -9.98 -6.58 13.45
CA ALA A 126 -9.84 -6.82 12.01
C ALA A 126 -10.21 -8.27 11.65
N LYS A 127 -11.00 -8.45 10.58
CA LYS A 127 -11.41 -9.77 10.06
C LYS A 127 -10.28 -10.48 9.32
N SER A 128 -9.35 -9.72 8.76
CA SER A 128 -8.25 -10.24 7.94
C SER A 128 -7.05 -9.30 8.02
N PRO A 129 -5.85 -9.78 7.71
CA PRO A 129 -4.69 -8.92 7.59
C PRO A 129 -4.89 -7.80 6.58
N VAL A 130 -4.20 -6.68 6.81
CA VAL A 130 -4.23 -5.50 5.95
C VAL A 130 -3.26 -5.72 4.78
N THR A 131 -3.66 -5.39 3.57
CA THR A 131 -2.78 -5.35 2.41
C THR A 131 -2.04 -4.02 2.39
N LEU A 132 -0.72 -4.07 2.48
CA LEU A 132 0.14 -2.89 2.45
C LEU A 132 0.40 -2.44 1.01
N MET A 133 0.92 -3.34 0.20
CA MET A 133 1.29 -3.06 -1.18
C MET A 133 1.16 -4.31 -2.05
N THR A 134 1.11 -4.11 -3.37
CA THR A 134 0.93 -5.18 -4.36
C THR A 134 1.97 -5.12 -5.49
N PRO A 135 3.29 -5.05 -5.18
CA PRO A 135 4.31 -4.99 -6.21
C PRO A 135 4.41 -6.33 -6.95
N GLU A 136 4.52 -6.27 -8.27
CA GLU A 136 4.87 -7.45 -9.07
C GLU A 136 6.37 -7.77 -8.86
N PRO A 137 6.75 -9.07 -8.84
CA PRO A 137 8.16 -9.46 -8.80
C PRO A 137 8.95 -8.88 -9.98
N THR A 138 10.18 -8.45 -9.70
CA THR A 138 11.08 -7.83 -10.67
C THR A 138 12.21 -8.74 -11.11
N GLY A 139 12.35 -9.94 -10.50
CA GLY A 139 13.37 -10.93 -10.82
C GLY A 139 12.90 -12.36 -10.57
N GLY A 140 13.80 -13.32 -10.91
CA GLY A 140 13.60 -14.75 -10.80
C GLY A 140 12.68 -15.33 -11.88
N VAL A 141 12.39 -16.62 -11.79
CA VAL A 141 11.57 -17.37 -12.76
C VAL A 141 10.27 -16.64 -13.12
N TYR A 142 9.64 -16.00 -12.14
CA TYR A 142 8.41 -15.21 -12.35
C TYR A 142 8.59 -14.11 -13.41
N ARG A 143 9.72 -13.43 -13.40
CA ARG A 143 10.02 -12.32 -14.33
C ARG A 143 10.68 -12.82 -15.61
N ASP A 144 11.64 -13.72 -15.47
CA ASP A 144 12.55 -14.11 -16.56
C ASP A 144 11.89 -15.10 -17.51
N ASP A 145 11.16 -16.10 -16.96
CA ASP A 145 10.47 -17.13 -17.75
C ASP A 145 8.95 -16.86 -17.87
N GLY A 146 8.45 -15.88 -17.12
CA GLY A 146 7.06 -15.47 -17.13
C GLY A 146 6.17 -16.20 -16.11
N VAL A 147 5.00 -15.62 -15.86
CA VAL A 147 4.06 -16.08 -14.82
C VAL A 147 3.51 -17.48 -15.10
N GLU A 148 3.35 -17.86 -16.35
CA GLU A 148 2.91 -19.20 -16.70
C GLU A 148 3.95 -20.25 -16.31
N ALA A 149 5.22 -20.06 -16.70
CA ALA A 149 6.31 -20.96 -16.34
C ALA A 149 6.49 -21.04 -14.81
N PHE A 150 6.40 -19.91 -14.13
CA PHE A 150 6.40 -19.86 -12.66
C PHE A 150 5.28 -20.70 -12.04
N LEU A 151 4.04 -20.57 -12.52
CA LEU A 151 2.89 -21.32 -12.02
C LEU A 151 3.00 -22.83 -12.32
N ARG A 152 3.52 -23.21 -13.49
CA ARG A 152 3.75 -24.63 -13.82
C ARG A 152 4.83 -25.26 -12.95
N ARG A 153 5.85 -24.49 -12.54
CA ARG A 153 6.95 -25.00 -11.73
C ARG A 153 6.64 -25.02 -10.23
N TYR A 154 5.97 -23.98 -9.70
CA TYR A 154 5.80 -23.77 -8.26
C TYR A 154 4.34 -23.75 -7.80
N GLY A 155 3.39 -23.80 -8.72
CA GLY A 155 1.98 -23.85 -8.40
C GLY A 155 1.51 -25.26 -8.03
N TYR A 156 0.30 -25.34 -7.55
CA TYR A 156 -0.38 -26.58 -7.20
C TYR A 156 -1.80 -26.64 -7.78
N PRO A 157 -2.36 -27.83 -8.02
CA PRO A 157 -3.73 -27.99 -8.52
C PRO A 157 -4.75 -27.36 -7.59
N ASP A 158 -5.89 -26.96 -8.12
CA ASP A 158 -6.97 -26.39 -7.33
C ASP A 158 -7.50 -27.37 -6.28
N LYS A 159 -7.42 -27.00 -5.01
CA LYS A 159 -7.84 -27.87 -3.88
C LYS A 159 -9.35 -28.11 -3.83
N SER A 160 -10.15 -27.33 -4.55
CA SER A 160 -11.60 -27.55 -4.70
C SER A 160 -11.95 -28.46 -5.89
N GLY A 161 -10.94 -28.98 -6.60
CA GLY A 161 -11.11 -29.90 -7.70
C GLY A 161 -11.47 -29.26 -9.04
N LYS A 162 -11.26 -27.95 -9.21
CA LYS A 162 -11.49 -27.30 -10.49
C LYS A 162 -10.41 -27.72 -11.48
N GLU A 163 -10.80 -28.47 -12.50
CA GLU A 163 -9.93 -28.92 -13.59
C GLU A 163 -9.31 -27.74 -14.35
N GLY A 164 -8.10 -27.94 -14.87
CA GLY A 164 -7.37 -26.92 -15.63
C GLY A 164 -7.02 -25.67 -14.83
N ARG A 165 -7.07 -25.72 -13.48
CA ARG A 165 -6.65 -24.60 -12.63
C ARG A 165 -5.40 -24.95 -11.83
N ILE A 166 -4.39 -24.09 -11.94
CA ILE A 166 -3.20 -24.08 -11.09
C ILE A 166 -3.24 -22.83 -10.22
N ASN A 167 -3.04 -23.03 -8.92
CA ASN A 167 -2.99 -21.95 -7.94
C ASN A 167 -1.57 -21.77 -7.41
N PHE A 168 -1.25 -20.54 -7.03
CA PHE A 168 -0.09 -20.22 -6.21
C PHE A 168 -0.55 -19.28 -5.11
N GLY A 169 -0.48 -19.74 -3.88
CA GLY A 169 -0.91 -19.01 -2.69
C GLY A 169 -0.24 -19.60 -1.47
N GLY A 170 -0.36 -18.91 -0.37
CA GLY A 170 0.22 -19.28 0.91
C GLY A 170 0.78 -18.08 1.64
N VAL A 171 1.21 -18.27 2.89
CA VAL A 171 1.84 -17.24 3.71
C VAL A 171 3.34 -17.50 3.75
N TYR A 172 4.09 -16.59 3.13
CA TYR A 172 5.55 -16.64 3.10
C TYR A 172 6.10 -15.52 3.99
N ALA A 173 6.62 -15.89 5.14
CA ALA A 173 7.23 -14.98 6.11
C ALA A 173 8.69 -15.38 6.34
N SER A 174 9.55 -14.41 6.65
CA SER A 174 10.93 -14.66 7.04
C SER A 174 10.99 -15.60 8.24
N GLY A 175 11.99 -16.47 8.28
CA GLY A 175 12.18 -17.45 9.35
C GLY A 175 11.24 -18.67 9.28
N ARG A 176 10.34 -18.77 8.31
CA ARG A 176 9.52 -19.96 8.09
C ARG A 176 10.19 -20.96 7.16
N ASP A 177 9.91 -22.24 7.38
CA ASP A 177 10.30 -23.32 6.50
C ASP A 177 9.65 -23.23 5.13
N PHE A 178 10.10 -24.07 4.19
CA PHE A 178 9.53 -24.18 2.87
C PHE A 178 8.04 -24.50 2.92
N HIS A 179 7.24 -23.74 2.16
CA HIS A 179 5.81 -23.94 2.06
C HIS A 179 5.51 -25.32 1.40
N THR A 180 4.66 -26.11 2.02
CA THR A 180 4.42 -27.51 1.66
C THR A 180 3.93 -27.71 0.23
N ASP A 181 3.04 -26.84 -0.27
CA ASP A 181 2.46 -27.01 -1.61
C ASP A 181 3.37 -26.47 -2.72
N THR A 182 4.18 -25.46 -2.43
CA THR A 182 4.97 -24.74 -3.46
C THR A 182 6.47 -25.04 -3.38
N GLY A 183 6.95 -25.56 -2.26
CA GLY A 183 8.37 -25.81 -2.03
C GLY A 183 9.23 -24.54 -1.93
N LEU A 184 8.60 -23.36 -1.69
CA LEU A 184 9.29 -22.08 -1.60
C LEU A 184 9.33 -21.54 -0.16
N LYS A 185 10.38 -20.80 0.17
CA LYS A 185 10.47 -19.98 1.39
C LYS A 185 10.85 -18.54 1.03
N LEU A 186 10.49 -17.60 1.91
CA LEU A 186 10.87 -16.19 1.79
C LEU A 186 12.21 -15.97 2.53
N VAL A 187 13.12 -15.30 1.84
CA VAL A 187 14.39 -14.82 2.37
C VAL A 187 14.55 -13.33 2.15
N LEU A 188 15.29 -12.68 3.01
CA LEU A 188 15.65 -11.26 2.92
C LEU A 188 17.16 -11.16 2.80
N GLU A 189 17.66 -10.81 1.64
CA GLU A 189 19.07 -10.70 1.33
C GLU A 189 19.51 -9.23 1.35
N GLY A 190 20.68 -8.94 1.94
CA GLY A 190 21.23 -7.58 1.99
C GLY A 190 20.69 -6.71 3.13
N PHE A 191 20.03 -7.30 4.13
CA PHE A 191 19.59 -6.62 5.35
C PHE A 191 20.03 -7.39 6.59
N ASP A 192 20.64 -6.71 7.55
CA ASP A 192 21.05 -7.26 8.85
C ASP A 192 19.98 -6.87 9.89
N PRO A 193 19.11 -7.80 10.32
CA PRO A 193 18.02 -7.50 11.24
C PRO A 193 18.50 -7.18 12.66
N ASP A 194 19.66 -7.72 13.09
CA ASP A 194 20.21 -7.48 14.42
C ASP A 194 20.76 -6.06 14.55
N LYS A 195 21.30 -5.52 13.46
CA LYS A 195 21.80 -4.14 13.41
C LYS A 195 20.80 -3.15 12.82
N GLY A 196 19.64 -3.63 12.31
CA GLY A 196 18.62 -2.80 11.69
C GLY A 196 19.13 -2.00 10.48
N LYS A 197 20.04 -2.58 9.66
CA LYS A 197 20.66 -1.84 8.55
C LYS A 197 20.74 -2.63 7.25
N ILE A 198 20.69 -1.91 6.14
CA ILE A 198 20.97 -2.44 4.81
C ILE A 198 22.48 -2.68 4.71
N THR A 199 22.88 -3.90 4.40
CA THR A 199 24.29 -4.33 4.19
C THR A 199 24.63 -4.41 2.71
N ASP A 200 23.61 -4.56 1.85
CA ASP A 200 23.73 -4.50 0.40
C ASP A 200 22.58 -3.68 -0.18
N VAL A 201 22.89 -2.60 -0.90
CA VAL A 201 21.92 -1.72 -1.53
C VAL A 201 21.21 -2.35 -2.74
N ASP A 202 21.80 -3.41 -3.31
CA ASP A 202 21.23 -4.24 -4.37
C ASP A 202 20.54 -5.50 -3.81
N GLY A 203 20.37 -5.56 -2.50
CA GLY A 203 19.65 -6.61 -1.80
C GLY A 203 18.19 -6.73 -2.24
N GLN A 204 17.55 -7.83 -1.85
CA GLN A 204 16.22 -8.19 -2.31
C GLN A 204 15.41 -8.97 -1.26
N ILE A 205 14.10 -8.92 -1.43
CA ILE A 205 13.17 -9.91 -0.87
C ILE A 205 13.04 -11.00 -1.93
N ALA A 206 13.24 -12.27 -1.59
CA ALA A 206 13.15 -13.34 -2.56
C ALA A 206 12.34 -14.55 -2.05
N LEU A 207 11.66 -15.22 -2.97
CA LEU A 207 11.17 -16.58 -2.79
C LEU A 207 12.18 -17.53 -3.44
N ILE A 208 12.74 -18.45 -2.67
CA ILE A 208 13.72 -19.44 -3.15
C ILE A 208 13.19 -20.85 -2.96
N ASP A 209 13.59 -21.75 -3.86
CA ASP A 209 13.33 -23.17 -3.74
C ASP A 209 14.46 -23.91 -2.97
N LYS A 210 14.33 -25.22 -2.79
CA LYS A 210 15.30 -26.06 -2.07
C LYS A 210 16.68 -26.16 -2.74
N ALA A 211 16.79 -25.74 -4.00
CA ALA A 211 18.03 -25.68 -4.76
C ALA A 211 18.57 -24.24 -4.83
N ASP A 212 18.07 -23.34 -3.96
CA ASP A 212 18.39 -21.91 -3.92
C ASP A 212 18.10 -21.15 -5.23
N VAL A 213 17.23 -21.70 -6.10
CA VAL A 213 16.79 -21.00 -7.30
C VAL A 213 15.80 -19.91 -6.89
N ILE A 214 16.03 -18.69 -7.35
CA ILE A 214 15.13 -17.55 -7.12
C ILE A 214 13.87 -17.75 -7.98
N ALA A 215 12.77 -18.07 -7.34
CA ALA A 215 11.46 -18.23 -7.99
C ALA A 215 10.82 -16.87 -8.33
N ALA A 216 10.91 -15.92 -7.41
CA ALA A 216 10.43 -14.54 -7.56
C ALA A 216 11.20 -13.61 -6.63
N SER A 217 11.52 -12.37 -7.06
CA SER A 217 12.18 -11.42 -6.18
C SER A 217 11.75 -9.98 -6.40
N TRP A 218 11.98 -9.15 -5.38
CA TRP A 218 11.72 -7.71 -5.34
C TRP A 218 12.97 -7.02 -4.84
N GLY A 219 13.70 -6.33 -5.72
CA GLY A 219 14.89 -5.57 -5.36
C GLY A 219 14.57 -4.40 -4.41
N PHE A 220 15.43 -4.12 -3.45
CA PHE A 220 15.22 -3.07 -2.45
C PHE A 220 14.96 -1.70 -3.09
N LYS A 221 15.68 -1.31 -4.14
CA LYS A 221 15.51 -0.03 -4.82
C LYS A 221 14.05 0.21 -5.27
N GLY A 222 13.41 -0.81 -5.83
CA GLY A 222 12.00 -0.74 -6.25
C GLY A 222 11.02 -0.68 -5.07
N VAL A 223 11.24 -1.53 -4.07
CA VAL A 223 10.39 -1.59 -2.85
C VAL A 223 10.49 -0.29 -2.07
N ILE A 224 11.71 0.23 -1.85
CA ILE A 224 11.98 1.50 -1.14
C ILE A 224 11.25 2.66 -1.81
N GLY A 225 11.42 2.81 -3.14
CA GLY A 225 10.80 3.90 -3.87
C GLY A 225 9.28 3.87 -3.82
N HIS A 226 8.68 2.68 -3.85
CA HIS A 226 7.25 2.50 -3.72
C HIS A 226 6.74 2.77 -2.29
N TRP A 227 7.42 2.20 -1.30
CA TRP A 227 7.03 2.29 0.10
C TRP A 227 7.09 3.73 0.63
N ASN A 228 8.23 4.39 0.50
CA ASN A 228 8.41 5.73 1.05
C ASN A 228 7.49 6.78 0.43
N ARG A 229 7.14 6.64 -0.86
CA ARG A 229 6.20 7.56 -1.50
C ARG A 229 4.77 7.37 -1.05
N LYS A 230 4.31 6.11 -0.99
CA LYS A 230 2.91 5.82 -0.68
C LYS A 230 2.60 5.87 0.81
N HIS A 231 3.53 5.45 1.65
CA HIS A 231 3.25 5.21 3.07
C HIS A 231 3.85 6.26 4.01
N ALA A 232 4.36 7.40 3.51
CA ALA A 232 4.85 8.47 4.37
C ALA A 232 3.81 8.91 5.41
N LYS A 233 2.54 8.94 5.00
CA LYS A 233 1.35 9.12 5.85
C LYS A 233 0.26 8.18 5.38
N ALA A 234 -0.36 7.46 6.30
CA ALA A 234 -1.45 6.55 6.00
C ALA A 234 -2.60 6.69 7.00
N VAL A 235 -3.82 6.50 6.52
CA VAL A 235 -5.01 6.38 7.36
C VAL A 235 -5.64 5.00 7.15
N TYR A 236 -5.91 4.30 8.25
CA TYR A 236 -6.56 3.00 8.23
C TYR A 236 -7.99 3.14 8.77
N VAL A 237 -8.96 2.89 7.89
CA VAL A 237 -10.38 3.13 8.13
C VAL A 237 -11.10 1.79 8.29
N PRO A 238 -11.68 1.50 9.47
CA PRO A 238 -12.44 0.27 9.70
C PRO A 238 -13.79 0.32 9.02
N SER A 239 -14.27 -0.82 8.51
CA SER A 239 -15.60 -0.91 7.96
C SER A 239 -16.34 -2.18 8.33
N LEU A 240 -17.67 -2.08 8.36
CA LEU A 240 -18.61 -3.20 8.30
C LEU A 240 -19.14 -3.35 6.89
N MET A 241 -19.53 -4.57 6.56
CA MET A 241 -20.18 -4.90 5.29
C MET A 241 -21.47 -5.67 5.55
N ARG A 242 -22.52 -5.34 4.82
CA ARG A 242 -23.74 -6.14 4.67
C ARG A 242 -24.03 -6.43 3.21
N ALA A 243 -24.71 -7.53 2.93
CA ALA A 243 -25.07 -7.95 1.57
C ALA A 243 -26.27 -8.93 1.63
N PRO A 244 -27.00 -9.14 0.55
CA PRO A 244 -27.15 -8.36 -0.67
C PRO A 244 -28.15 -7.19 -0.54
N PRO A 245 -28.02 -6.08 -1.29
CA PRO A 245 -26.85 -5.69 -2.08
C PRO A 245 -25.66 -5.33 -1.19
N PRO A 246 -24.42 -5.32 -1.70
CA PRO A 246 -23.27 -4.99 -0.89
C PRO A 246 -23.28 -3.51 -0.51
N GLU A 247 -23.17 -3.24 0.79
CA GLU A 247 -23.07 -1.92 1.38
C GLU A 247 -21.98 -1.92 2.46
N TYR A 248 -21.37 -0.76 2.67
CA TYR A 248 -20.33 -0.55 3.66
C TYR A 248 -20.69 0.58 4.61
N SER A 249 -20.35 0.38 5.90
CA SER A 249 -20.41 1.45 6.90
C SER A 249 -19.00 1.62 7.46
N TYR A 250 -18.52 2.86 7.56
CA TYR A 250 -17.18 3.18 8.04
C TYR A 250 -17.23 3.63 9.49
N GLY A 251 -16.32 3.10 10.31
CA GLY A 251 -16.32 3.35 11.75
C GLY A 251 -15.81 4.73 12.11
N SER A 252 -16.13 5.18 13.33
CA SER A 252 -15.69 6.48 13.85
C SER A 252 -14.27 6.50 14.36
N ARG A 253 -13.64 5.35 14.66
CA ARG A 253 -12.25 5.27 15.12
C ARG A 253 -11.34 4.90 13.97
N VAL A 254 -10.48 5.81 13.56
CA VAL A 254 -9.50 5.61 12.50
C VAL A 254 -8.08 5.64 13.06
N GLU A 255 -7.16 4.94 12.41
CA GLU A 255 -5.74 4.95 12.78
C GLU A 255 -4.96 5.84 11.81
N LEU A 256 -4.33 6.88 12.32
CA LEU A 256 -3.41 7.75 11.58
C LEU A 256 -1.98 7.31 11.86
N CYS A 257 -1.21 7.09 10.80
CA CYS A 257 0.16 6.58 10.86
C CYS A 257 1.07 7.49 10.04
N GLU A 258 2.18 7.95 10.62
CA GLU A 258 3.12 8.87 9.98
C GLU A 258 4.57 8.45 10.22
N GLY A 259 5.47 8.87 9.33
CA GLY A 259 6.90 8.71 9.52
C GLY A 259 7.39 7.28 9.29
N THR A 260 6.91 6.61 8.23
CA THR A 260 7.53 5.34 7.83
C THR A 260 8.87 5.56 7.16
N ASP A 261 9.74 4.54 7.23
CA ASP A 261 10.93 4.42 6.41
C ASP A 261 11.13 2.96 5.96
N VAL A 262 12.06 2.76 5.05
CA VAL A 262 12.34 1.42 4.54
C VAL A 262 12.91 0.48 5.60
N LEU A 263 13.65 0.99 6.58
CA LEU A 263 14.26 0.14 7.63
C LEU A 263 13.16 -0.47 8.51
N LEU A 264 12.11 0.30 8.83
CA LEU A 264 10.93 -0.22 9.55
C LEU A 264 10.24 -1.33 8.75
N LEU A 265 10.07 -1.14 7.44
CA LEU A 265 9.50 -2.19 6.58
C LEU A 265 10.38 -3.44 6.52
N LEU A 266 11.70 -3.28 6.31
CA LEU A 266 12.63 -4.41 6.23
C LEU A 266 12.73 -5.15 7.57
N GLN A 267 12.70 -4.43 8.69
CA GLN A 267 12.66 -5.02 10.03
C GLN A 267 11.37 -5.82 10.26
N ALA A 268 10.23 -5.30 9.82
CA ALA A 268 8.96 -5.99 9.90
C ALA A 268 8.90 -7.23 8.99
N LEU A 269 9.55 -7.19 7.83
CA LEU A 269 9.75 -8.35 6.96
C LEU A 269 10.66 -9.39 7.61
N ALA A 270 11.81 -8.97 8.17
CA ALA A 270 12.76 -9.84 8.84
C ALA A 270 12.15 -10.57 10.05
N SER A 271 11.32 -9.87 10.83
CA SER A 271 10.58 -10.46 11.96
C SER A 271 9.39 -11.33 11.55
N GLY A 272 8.99 -11.32 10.27
CA GLY A 272 7.81 -12.01 9.76
C GLY A 272 6.47 -11.34 10.11
N ALA A 273 6.47 -10.15 10.69
CA ALA A 273 5.26 -9.34 10.92
C ALA A 273 4.63 -8.91 9.59
N VAL A 274 5.46 -8.49 8.63
CA VAL A 274 5.07 -8.34 7.22
C VAL A 274 5.45 -9.61 6.47
N TYR A 275 4.56 -10.09 5.64
CA TYR A 275 4.72 -11.32 4.89
C TYR A 275 4.09 -11.23 3.49
N TYR A 276 4.54 -12.07 2.59
CA TYR A 276 3.97 -12.22 1.26
C TYR A 276 2.81 -13.21 1.28
N ASP A 277 1.64 -12.81 0.76
CA ASP A 277 0.38 -13.57 0.73
C ASP A 277 -0.26 -13.47 -0.66
N PRO A 278 0.33 -14.16 -1.67
CA PRO A 278 -0.15 -14.08 -3.04
C PRO A 278 -1.47 -14.82 -3.24
N GLY A 279 -2.16 -14.42 -4.30
CA GLY A 279 -3.31 -15.14 -4.84
C GLY A 279 -3.20 -15.20 -6.37
N ILE A 280 -2.16 -15.86 -6.88
CA ILE A 280 -1.89 -15.99 -8.31
C ILE A 280 -2.51 -17.29 -8.78
N LYS A 281 -3.07 -17.30 -9.99
CA LYS A 281 -3.64 -18.52 -10.55
C LYS A 281 -3.62 -18.51 -12.07
N MET A 282 -3.66 -19.70 -12.63
CA MET A 282 -3.84 -19.94 -14.04
C MET A 282 -5.12 -20.75 -14.25
N GLU A 283 -5.99 -20.27 -15.10
CA GLU A 283 -7.17 -20.98 -15.58
C GLU A 283 -6.87 -21.57 -16.97
N ASN A 284 -7.54 -22.63 -17.33
CA ASN A 284 -7.37 -23.33 -18.61
C ASN A 284 -5.92 -23.81 -18.83
N ALA A 285 -5.26 -24.28 -17.77
CA ALA A 285 -3.84 -24.66 -17.80
C ALA A 285 -3.51 -25.78 -18.80
N ASP A 286 -4.51 -26.62 -19.12
CA ASP A 286 -4.39 -27.76 -20.01
C ASP A 286 -4.74 -27.43 -21.49
N THR A 287 -4.97 -26.15 -21.79
CA THR A 287 -5.31 -25.68 -23.14
C THR A 287 -4.17 -24.86 -23.75
N PRO A 288 -4.18 -24.63 -25.07
CA PRO A 288 -3.18 -23.78 -25.72
C PRO A 288 -3.24 -22.29 -25.33
N VAL A 289 -4.32 -21.84 -24.66
CA VAL A 289 -4.52 -20.45 -24.29
C VAL A 289 -4.83 -20.35 -22.78
N PRO A 290 -3.85 -20.59 -21.90
CA PRO A 290 -4.04 -20.41 -20.47
C PRO A 290 -4.21 -18.93 -20.10
N VAL A 291 -4.99 -18.66 -19.05
CA VAL A 291 -5.25 -17.29 -18.56
C VAL A 291 -4.72 -17.13 -17.15
N THR A 292 -3.71 -16.30 -16.97
CA THR A 292 -3.16 -15.99 -15.65
C THR A 292 -3.87 -14.82 -14.99
N LYS A 293 -4.15 -14.94 -13.68
CA LYS A 293 -4.62 -13.85 -12.82
C LYS A 293 -3.59 -13.63 -11.74
N ARG A 294 -3.09 -12.39 -11.64
CA ARG A 294 -2.01 -12.00 -10.75
C ARG A 294 -2.57 -11.26 -9.55
N ARG A 295 -2.12 -11.62 -8.38
CA ARG A 295 -2.32 -10.87 -7.14
C ARG A 295 -1.10 -11.11 -6.26
N SER A 296 -0.11 -10.28 -6.44
CA SER A 296 1.09 -10.20 -5.61
C SER A 296 0.80 -9.22 -4.47
N GLN A 297 0.91 -9.63 -3.20
CA GLN A 297 0.60 -8.73 -2.10
C GLN A 297 1.45 -9.01 -0.86
N PHE A 298 1.95 -7.94 -0.24
CA PHE A 298 2.51 -7.95 1.09
C PHE A 298 1.47 -7.49 2.09
N ARG A 299 1.37 -8.21 3.20
CA ARG A 299 0.33 -8.00 4.20
C ARG A 299 0.91 -7.94 5.60
N VAL A 300 0.16 -7.34 6.52
CA VAL A 300 0.45 -7.25 7.94
C VAL A 300 -0.81 -7.55 8.75
N LYS A 301 -0.69 -8.16 9.92
CA LYS A 301 -1.81 -8.21 10.86
C LYS A 301 -2.05 -6.80 11.40
N HIS A 302 -3.31 -6.44 11.61
CA HIS A 302 -3.66 -5.09 12.08
C HIS A 302 -2.93 -4.70 13.38
N ASN A 303 -2.75 -5.65 14.31
CA ASN A 303 -2.05 -5.39 15.57
C ASN A 303 -0.55 -5.09 15.41
N ASP A 304 0.06 -5.52 14.30
CA ASP A 304 1.48 -5.31 14.01
C ASP A 304 1.72 -4.07 13.15
N LEU A 305 0.63 -3.37 12.76
CA LEU A 305 0.65 -2.23 11.85
C LEU A 305 1.50 -1.07 12.37
N HIS A 306 1.37 -0.77 13.66
CA HIS A 306 2.06 0.36 14.30
C HIS A 306 3.59 0.25 14.22
N GLY A 307 4.14 -0.97 14.15
CA GLY A 307 5.59 -1.19 13.99
C GLY A 307 6.17 -0.73 12.65
N LEU A 308 5.32 -0.34 11.69
CA LEU A 308 5.73 0.18 10.38
C LEU A 308 5.89 1.71 10.35
N TYR A 309 5.59 2.41 11.44
CA TYR A 309 5.53 3.87 11.50
C TYR A 309 6.20 4.39 12.77
N GLN A 310 6.77 5.59 12.70
CA GLN A 310 7.37 6.26 13.87
C GLN A 310 6.31 6.83 14.80
N ALA A 311 5.17 7.24 14.25
CA ALA A 311 4.03 7.74 14.99
C ALA A 311 2.73 7.08 14.51
N SER A 312 1.92 6.66 15.47
CA SER A 312 0.59 6.09 15.20
C SER A 312 -0.37 6.54 16.30
N GLU A 313 -1.53 7.02 15.91
CA GLU A 313 -2.57 7.43 16.85
C GLU A 313 -3.96 7.00 16.37
N SER A 314 -4.82 6.64 17.33
CA SER A 314 -6.24 6.46 17.08
C SER A 314 -6.97 7.79 17.18
N GLU A 315 -7.70 8.18 16.16
CA GLU A 315 -8.49 9.41 16.13
C GLU A 315 -9.98 9.06 16.10
N HIS A 316 -10.79 9.80 16.87
CA HIS A 316 -12.23 9.66 16.88
C HIS A 316 -12.88 10.74 16.00
N LEU A 317 -13.72 10.31 15.06
CA LEU A 317 -14.42 11.16 14.09
C LEU A 317 -15.68 11.85 14.67
N THR A 318 -16.10 11.42 15.85
CA THR A 318 -17.28 11.97 16.57
C THR A 318 -16.87 13.07 17.52
#